data_118e8a7707b93237610ba6aab490f941
#
_entry.id   118e8a7707b93237610ba6aab490f941
#
_cell.length_a   1.000
_cell.length_b   1.000
_cell.length_c   1.000
_cell.angle_alpha   90.00
_cell.angle_beta   90.00
_cell.angle_gamma   90.00
#
_symmetry.space_group_name_H-M   'P 1'
#
loop_
_entity.id
_entity.type
_entity.pdbx_description
1 polymer ?
#
loop_
_entity_poly.entity_id
_entity_poly.type
_entity_poly.pdbx_seq_one_letter_code
_entity_poly.pdbx_strand_id
1 'polypeptide(L)'
;MKRSLGLLLISGLTLLSIREVDARPVALVGGRLIDGFGGPPLANSVILIDGERITAIGTVGSMTIPPDAEVISTEGMSVLPGLWDCHVHTMLLGHSDYEHWDKTYPSRFGSEIMPAAAHQLLMAGVTSARDLGAPLKESIEVRDRINRGEIPGPTLYVAGPFIQHEPYPGTEAFRWGVKGASDARAKVKQLADAGVNIIKLIDQDQMTMDEVQAVVTEAHAHKLPVVAHAHRPDEIRRGLAAGVDDFEHTGLSTAPEFPPDIRSAIAERTAKMSLGPLFWCPTIEGFLNYDDLIRNPEQLDDPAWELDVPKDIVSDIKQSIRHAGQLSYYQITPLRSVTVKNKFRQLQESGVVMLIGTDSGIPMKFHSGSTWRELDAWVNKLGVDPMSTIRAATYWPAVQMKVDKDYGSISEGKFADIIAVKGDVLRYIDLLQRVDLVIKHGHRYK
;
A
#
# COMPACT_ATOMS: atom_id res chain seq x y z
N MET A 1 -12.78 41.85 64.36
CA MET A 1 -13.22 42.29 63.06
C MET A 1 -12.03 42.11 62.06
N LYS A 2 -11.93 41.02 61.36
CA LYS A 2 -10.95 40.84 60.27
C LYS A 2 -11.73 40.52 58.97
N ARG A 3 -11.66 41.43 57.99
CA ARG A 3 -12.24 41.31 56.68
C ARG A 3 -11.28 40.47 55.79
N SER A 4 -11.74 39.33 55.31
CA SER A 4 -11.05 38.56 54.28
C SER A 4 -11.49 39.06 52.90
N LEU A 5 -10.53 39.48 52.13
CA LEU A 5 -10.69 39.86 50.72
C LEU A 5 -10.55 38.58 49.88
N GLY A 6 -11.63 38.14 49.21
CA GLY A 6 -11.59 37.05 48.26
C GLY A 6 -11.15 37.57 46.89
N LEU A 7 -10.05 37.02 46.38
CA LEU A 7 -9.56 37.28 45.02
C LEU A 7 -10.27 36.33 44.06
N LEU A 8 -11.12 36.88 43.18
CA LEU A 8 -11.69 36.13 42.05
C LEU A 8 -10.64 36.06 40.93
N LEU A 9 -10.12 34.89 40.67
CA LEU A 9 -9.34 34.57 39.47
C LEU A 9 -10.32 34.28 38.33
N ILE A 10 -10.45 35.22 37.38
CA ILE A 10 -11.11 35.01 36.11
C ILE A 10 -10.07 34.39 35.17
N SER A 11 -10.12 33.07 34.96
CA SER A 11 -9.35 32.41 33.92
C SER A 11 -10.03 32.66 32.54
N GLY A 12 -9.44 33.59 31.77
CA GLY A 12 -9.81 33.80 30.41
C GLY A 12 -9.46 32.59 29.54
N LEU A 13 -10.46 31.81 29.13
CA LEU A 13 -10.30 30.85 28.06
C LEU A 13 -10.18 31.63 26.74
N THR A 14 -8.96 31.76 26.25
CA THR A 14 -8.73 32.22 24.87
C THR A 14 -9.13 31.09 23.94
N LEU A 15 -10.34 31.17 23.39
CA LEU A 15 -10.73 30.38 22.22
C LEU A 15 -9.83 30.80 21.07
N LEU A 16 -8.81 29.99 20.76
CA LEU A 16 -8.14 30.04 19.46
C LEU A 16 -9.21 29.63 18.44
N SER A 17 -9.80 30.62 17.76
CA SER A 17 -10.54 30.41 16.54
C SER A 17 -9.54 29.89 15.51
N ILE A 18 -9.57 28.57 15.25
CA ILE A 18 -9.02 27.99 14.01
C ILE A 18 -9.82 28.70 12.91
N ARG A 19 -9.19 29.64 12.20
CA ARG A 19 -9.74 30.12 10.94
C ARG A 19 -9.72 28.89 10.02
N GLU A 20 -10.90 28.31 9.75
CA GLU A 20 -11.14 27.61 8.50
C GLU A 20 -10.75 28.60 7.40
N VAL A 21 -9.64 28.37 6.76
CA VAL A 21 -9.38 28.97 5.46
C VAL A 21 -10.41 28.28 4.57
N ASP A 22 -11.47 28.97 4.18
CA ASP A 22 -12.39 28.53 3.14
C ASP A 22 -11.52 28.25 1.90
N ALA A 23 -11.10 26.99 1.76
CA ALA A 23 -10.35 26.56 0.60
C ALA A 23 -11.34 26.66 -0.58
N ARG A 24 -10.98 27.49 -1.57
CA ARG A 24 -11.82 27.63 -2.78
C ARG A 24 -12.03 26.25 -3.40
N PRO A 25 -13.22 25.97 -3.94
CA PRO A 25 -13.47 24.75 -4.68
C PRO A 25 -12.42 24.56 -5.80
N VAL A 26 -12.06 23.33 -6.10
CA VAL A 26 -11.15 22.98 -7.21
C VAL A 26 -11.95 22.32 -8.31
N ALA A 27 -11.69 22.69 -9.57
CA ALA A 27 -12.28 22.05 -10.74
C ALA A 27 -11.18 21.45 -11.62
N LEU A 28 -11.17 20.13 -11.79
CA LEU A 28 -10.33 19.44 -12.78
C LEU A 28 -11.10 19.38 -14.10
N VAL A 29 -10.54 19.94 -15.19
CA VAL A 29 -11.29 20.22 -16.42
C VAL A 29 -10.59 19.69 -17.66
N GLY A 30 -11.33 18.95 -18.51
CA GLY A 30 -10.93 18.56 -19.87
C GLY A 30 -10.27 17.18 -19.99
N GLY A 31 -10.01 16.49 -18.87
CA GLY A 31 -9.34 15.19 -18.88
C GLY A 31 -10.22 14.03 -19.34
N ARG A 32 -9.60 12.89 -19.57
CA ARG A 32 -10.25 11.61 -19.78
C ARG A 32 -10.35 10.88 -18.44
N LEU A 33 -11.53 10.87 -17.83
CA LEU A 33 -11.77 10.26 -16.54
C LEU A 33 -11.90 8.75 -16.64
N ILE A 34 -11.08 8.03 -15.89
CA ILE A 34 -11.15 6.61 -15.60
C ILE A 34 -11.59 6.50 -14.14
N ASP A 35 -12.86 6.24 -13.90
CA ASP A 35 -13.49 6.39 -12.57
C ASP A 35 -13.13 5.30 -11.54
N GLY A 36 -12.49 4.21 -11.99
CA GLY A 36 -12.14 3.06 -11.13
C GLY A 36 -13.19 1.94 -11.12
N PHE A 37 -14.40 2.16 -11.62
CA PHE A 37 -15.44 1.11 -11.67
C PHE A 37 -15.29 0.14 -12.84
N GLY A 38 -14.51 0.50 -13.86
CA GLY A 38 -14.24 -0.35 -15.02
C GLY A 38 -15.18 -0.12 -16.20
N GLY A 39 -15.95 0.95 -16.16
CA GLY A 39 -16.75 1.42 -17.31
C GLY A 39 -15.91 2.14 -18.36
N PRO A 40 -16.54 2.52 -19.52
CA PRO A 40 -15.86 3.35 -20.51
C PRO A 40 -15.43 4.69 -19.92
N PRO A 41 -14.21 5.17 -20.23
CA PRO A 41 -13.75 6.47 -19.75
C PRO A 41 -14.63 7.63 -20.23
N LEU A 42 -14.84 8.61 -19.34
CA LEU A 42 -15.58 9.83 -19.66
C LEU A 42 -14.62 10.87 -20.26
N ALA A 43 -14.82 11.23 -21.53
CA ALA A 43 -14.03 12.27 -22.19
C ALA A 43 -14.46 13.69 -21.76
N ASN A 44 -13.51 14.64 -21.82
CA ASN A 44 -13.75 16.04 -21.46
C ASN A 44 -14.42 16.20 -20.09
N SER A 45 -13.95 15.45 -19.10
CA SER A 45 -14.54 15.44 -17.76
C SER A 45 -14.36 16.74 -17.04
N VAL A 46 -15.31 17.05 -16.16
CA VAL A 46 -15.21 18.07 -15.12
C VAL A 46 -15.46 17.41 -13.78
N ILE A 47 -14.51 17.58 -12.85
CA ILE A 47 -14.61 17.04 -11.49
C ILE A 47 -14.53 18.24 -10.54
N LEU A 48 -15.58 18.47 -9.75
CA LEU A 48 -15.61 19.50 -8.73
C LEU A 48 -15.24 18.88 -7.38
N ILE A 49 -14.35 19.57 -6.67
CA ILE A 49 -13.85 19.20 -5.35
C ILE A 49 -14.10 20.40 -4.42
N ASP A 50 -14.71 20.14 -3.27
CA ASP A 50 -14.89 21.12 -2.22
C ASP A 50 -14.39 20.52 -0.90
N GLY A 51 -13.44 21.22 -0.27
CA GLY A 51 -12.69 20.66 0.86
C GLY A 51 -12.01 19.34 0.45
N GLU A 52 -12.30 18.28 1.18
CA GLU A 52 -11.68 16.97 0.97
C GLU A 52 -12.44 16.07 -0.03
N ARG A 53 -13.63 16.49 -0.51
CA ARG A 53 -14.55 15.58 -1.20
C ARG A 53 -14.89 16.02 -2.62
N ILE A 54 -15.16 15.02 -3.45
CA ILE A 54 -15.74 15.20 -4.79
C ILE A 54 -17.21 15.55 -4.63
N THR A 55 -17.63 16.70 -5.16
CA THR A 55 -18.99 17.19 -5.04
C THR A 55 -19.83 17.02 -6.30
N ALA A 56 -19.19 16.98 -7.46
CA ALA A 56 -19.88 16.72 -8.72
C ALA A 56 -18.93 16.20 -9.81
N ILE A 57 -19.50 15.42 -10.75
CA ILE A 57 -18.81 14.90 -11.92
C ILE A 57 -19.68 15.14 -13.16
N GLY A 58 -19.08 15.68 -14.21
CA GLY A 58 -19.77 15.92 -15.48
C GLY A 58 -18.79 16.12 -16.63
N THR A 59 -19.22 16.86 -17.67
CA THR A 59 -18.40 17.15 -18.83
C THR A 59 -18.37 18.63 -19.16
N VAL A 60 -17.33 19.06 -19.85
CA VAL A 60 -17.21 20.42 -20.35
C VAL A 60 -18.45 20.77 -21.21
N GLY A 61 -19.08 21.89 -20.90
CA GLY A 61 -20.31 22.34 -21.57
C GLY A 61 -21.62 21.79 -20.98
N SER A 62 -21.57 20.75 -20.15
CA SER A 62 -22.77 20.23 -19.44
C SER A 62 -22.81 20.62 -17.97
N MET A 63 -21.67 21.02 -17.39
CA MET A 63 -21.55 21.39 -15.98
C MET A 63 -21.11 22.84 -15.83
N THR A 64 -21.73 23.56 -14.88
CA THR A 64 -21.30 24.91 -14.50
C THR A 64 -20.21 24.80 -13.45
N ILE A 65 -19.06 25.42 -13.73
CA ILE A 65 -17.97 25.53 -12.77
C ILE A 65 -18.21 26.77 -11.90
N PRO A 66 -18.13 26.65 -10.56
CA PRO A 66 -18.25 27.81 -9.68
C PRO A 66 -17.25 28.92 -10.07
N PRO A 67 -17.67 30.20 -10.09
CA PRO A 67 -16.81 31.29 -10.57
C PRO A 67 -15.60 31.55 -9.68
N ASP A 68 -15.62 31.12 -8.44
CA ASP A 68 -14.55 31.20 -7.44
C ASP A 68 -13.65 29.96 -7.40
N ALA A 69 -13.99 28.92 -8.17
CA ALA A 69 -13.18 27.68 -8.19
C ALA A 69 -11.80 27.89 -8.80
N GLU A 70 -10.80 27.25 -8.23
CA GLU A 70 -9.49 27.08 -8.87
C GLU A 70 -9.63 26.06 -10.01
N VAL A 71 -9.40 26.50 -11.24
CA VAL A 71 -9.49 25.61 -12.41
C VAL A 71 -8.12 25.03 -12.74
N ILE A 72 -8.02 23.70 -12.68
CA ILE A 72 -6.83 22.95 -13.08
C ILE A 72 -7.15 22.25 -14.40
N SER A 73 -6.44 22.60 -15.47
CA SER A 73 -6.59 21.92 -16.75
C SER A 73 -5.98 20.52 -16.70
N THR A 74 -6.78 19.53 -17.04
CA THR A 74 -6.36 18.14 -17.26
C THR A 74 -6.50 17.73 -18.72
N GLU A 75 -6.59 18.70 -19.65
CA GLU A 75 -6.69 18.44 -21.08
C GLU A 75 -5.50 17.59 -21.57
N GLY A 76 -5.78 16.56 -22.34
CA GLY A 76 -4.78 15.60 -22.82
C GLY A 76 -4.26 14.63 -21.75
N MET A 77 -4.85 14.61 -20.55
CA MET A 77 -4.49 13.71 -19.46
C MET A 77 -5.53 12.61 -19.25
N SER A 78 -5.06 11.45 -18.79
CA SER A 78 -5.89 10.47 -18.07
C SER A 78 -6.00 10.89 -16.62
N VAL A 79 -7.24 10.99 -16.11
CA VAL A 79 -7.54 11.29 -14.71
C VAL A 79 -8.09 10.02 -14.09
N LEU A 80 -7.51 9.56 -12.99
CA LEU A 80 -7.87 8.30 -12.35
C LEU A 80 -7.81 8.42 -10.81
N PRO A 81 -8.44 7.49 -10.06
CA PRO A 81 -8.29 7.46 -8.62
C PRO A 81 -6.83 7.35 -8.24
N GLY A 82 -6.45 7.92 -7.12
CA GLY A 82 -5.12 7.70 -6.55
C GLY A 82 -4.84 6.21 -6.39
N LEU A 83 -3.61 5.80 -6.69
CA LEU A 83 -3.22 4.41 -6.64
C LEU A 83 -3.15 3.90 -5.21
N TRP A 84 -3.38 2.61 -5.08
CA TRP A 84 -3.07 1.82 -3.89
C TRP A 84 -1.85 0.96 -4.14
N ASP A 85 -0.98 0.88 -3.12
CA ASP A 85 0.02 -0.16 -3.03
C ASP A 85 -0.31 -1.06 -1.83
N CYS A 86 -0.73 -2.29 -2.11
CA CYS A 86 -1.23 -3.19 -1.09
C CYS A 86 -0.14 -3.91 -0.29
N HIS A 87 1.13 -3.68 -0.63
CA HIS A 87 2.25 -4.31 0.07
C HIS A 87 3.48 -3.42 0.04
N VAL A 88 3.69 -2.66 1.09
CA VAL A 88 4.90 -1.86 1.28
C VAL A 88 5.54 -2.14 2.64
N HIS A 89 6.81 -1.81 2.77
CA HIS A 89 7.56 -1.79 4.02
C HIS A 89 8.20 -0.42 4.21
N THR A 90 7.47 0.51 4.83
CA THR A 90 7.93 1.91 4.97
C THR A 90 9.18 2.05 5.85
N MET A 91 9.48 1.07 6.70
CA MET A 91 10.73 1.05 7.49
C MET A 91 11.98 0.69 6.67
N LEU A 92 11.82 0.35 5.39
CA LEU A 92 12.91 -0.04 4.47
C LEU A 92 12.98 0.94 3.30
N LEU A 93 14.17 1.15 2.72
CA LEU A 93 14.42 2.06 1.59
C LEU A 93 15.28 1.43 0.48
N GLY A 94 15.16 0.11 0.27
CA GLY A 94 15.88 -0.57 -0.82
C GLY A 94 17.32 -0.99 -0.50
N HIS A 95 17.77 -0.83 0.74
CA HIS A 95 19.11 -1.25 1.16
C HIS A 95 19.31 -2.77 1.00
N SER A 96 20.47 -3.20 0.46
CA SER A 96 20.69 -4.60 0.10
C SER A 96 21.16 -5.49 1.26
N ASP A 97 21.40 -4.94 2.44
CA ASP A 97 21.83 -5.68 3.62
C ASP A 97 20.85 -5.43 4.78
N TYR A 98 19.96 -6.40 5.02
CA TYR A 98 18.98 -6.33 6.10
C TYR A 98 19.64 -6.30 7.48
N GLU A 99 20.71 -7.10 7.70
CA GLU A 99 21.35 -7.20 9.00
C GLU A 99 22.01 -5.87 9.40
N HIS A 100 22.68 -5.23 8.43
CA HIS A 100 23.23 -3.89 8.61
C HIS A 100 22.13 -2.85 8.88
N TRP A 101 21.06 -2.89 8.07
CA TRP A 101 19.93 -1.96 8.19
C TRP A 101 19.23 -2.04 9.55
N ASP A 102 18.88 -3.25 9.98
CA ASP A 102 18.17 -3.52 11.22
C ASP A 102 19.00 -3.20 12.47
N LYS A 103 20.33 -3.18 12.37
CA LYS A 103 21.23 -2.79 13.45
C LYS A 103 21.52 -1.30 13.48
N THR A 104 21.59 -0.66 12.32
CA THR A 104 22.09 0.73 12.20
C THR A 104 20.99 1.76 12.37
N TYR A 105 19.81 1.50 11.81
CA TYR A 105 18.78 2.53 11.59
C TYR A 105 17.49 2.48 12.45
N PRO A 106 17.27 1.57 13.42
CA PRO A 106 15.99 1.48 14.12
C PRO A 106 15.57 2.79 14.81
N SER A 107 16.52 3.57 15.37
CA SER A 107 16.24 4.86 16.01
C SER A 107 15.78 5.95 15.04
N ARG A 108 15.95 5.74 13.72
CA ARG A 108 15.60 6.69 12.66
C ARG A 108 14.33 6.29 11.89
N PHE A 109 13.75 5.12 12.17
CA PHE A 109 12.58 4.63 11.43
C PHE A 109 11.41 5.63 11.48
N GLY A 110 10.95 6.02 12.66
CA GLY A 110 9.78 6.88 12.80
C GLY A 110 10.03 8.36 12.48
N SER A 111 11.27 8.84 12.62
CA SER A 111 11.60 10.26 12.44
C SER A 111 12.03 10.63 11.03
N GLU A 112 12.63 9.71 10.27
CA GLU A 112 13.26 10.01 8.98
C GLU A 112 12.84 9.02 7.89
N ILE A 113 13.04 7.72 8.11
CA ILE A 113 12.92 6.69 7.09
C ILE A 113 11.47 6.48 6.64
N MET A 114 10.57 6.19 7.58
CA MET A 114 9.15 5.96 7.26
C MET A 114 8.45 7.21 6.72
N PRO A 115 8.72 8.44 7.22
CA PRO A 115 8.23 9.65 6.59
C PRO A 115 8.72 9.84 5.16
N ALA A 116 10.01 9.59 4.87
CA ALA A 116 10.56 9.68 3.50
C ALA A 116 9.90 8.65 2.57
N ALA A 117 9.78 7.39 3.01
CA ALA A 117 9.08 6.34 2.26
C ALA A 117 7.63 6.74 1.93
N ALA A 118 6.90 7.27 2.91
CA ALA A 118 5.53 7.72 2.74
C ALA A 118 5.42 8.89 1.73
N HIS A 119 6.32 9.86 1.80
CA HIS A 119 6.34 10.97 0.85
C HIS A 119 6.67 10.50 -0.58
N GLN A 120 7.62 9.60 -0.74
CA GLN A 120 7.96 9.00 -2.04
C GLN A 120 6.77 8.27 -2.67
N LEU A 121 6.03 7.46 -1.88
CA LEU A 121 4.80 6.81 -2.33
C LEU A 121 3.77 7.82 -2.83
N LEU A 122 3.51 8.88 -2.06
CA LEU A 122 2.54 9.91 -2.43
C LEU A 122 2.94 10.62 -3.73
N MET A 123 4.21 10.99 -3.88
CA MET A 123 4.70 11.67 -5.09
C MET A 123 4.72 10.77 -6.33
N ALA A 124 4.72 9.45 -6.13
CA ALA A 124 4.52 8.45 -7.18
C ALA A 124 3.04 8.23 -7.54
N GLY A 125 2.10 8.93 -6.88
CA GLY A 125 0.66 8.82 -7.13
C GLY A 125 -0.05 7.77 -6.27
N VAL A 126 0.62 7.19 -5.30
CA VAL A 126 0.02 6.27 -4.32
C VAL A 126 -0.62 7.09 -3.21
N THR A 127 -1.95 7.15 -3.18
CA THR A 127 -2.70 7.90 -2.16
C THR A 127 -3.13 7.05 -0.97
N SER A 128 -3.08 5.73 -1.12
CA SER A 128 -3.33 4.76 -0.04
C SER A 128 -2.35 3.60 -0.12
N ALA A 129 -1.90 3.08 1.03
CA ALA A 129 -0.98 1.94 1.05
C ALA A 129 -1.18 1.05 2.29
N ARG A 130 -0.86 -0.26 2.16
CA ARG A 130 -0.80 -1.18 3.28
C ARG A 130 0.66 -1.39 3.68
N ASP A 131 1.05 -0.90 4.85
CA ASP A 131 2.37 -1.18 5.45
C ASP A 131 2.28 -2.49 6.24
N LEU A 132 2.83 -3.54 5.63
CA LEU A 132 2.67 -4.91 6.11
C LEU A 132 3.80 -5.38 7.04
N GLY A 133 4.48 -4.47 7.72
CA GLY A 133 5.44 -4.83 8.75
C GLY A 133 6.45 -3.76 9.10
N ALA A 134 6.33 -3.24 10.32
CA ALA A 134 7.26 -2.29 10.93
C ALA A 134 7.08 -2.31 12.47
N PRO A 135 7.97 -1.68 13.25
CA PRO A 135 7.77 -1.56 14.69
C PRO A 135 6.44 -0.88 15.02
N LEU A 136 5.72 -1.39 16.03
CA LEU A 136 4.34 -1.00 16.32
C LEU A 136 4.18 0.49 16.59
N LYS A 137 5.02 1.05 17.45
CA LYS A 137 4.94 2.46 17.85
C LYS A 137 5.13 3.38 16.64
N GLU A 138 6.18 3.14 15.89
CA GLU A 138 6.56 3.93 14.72
C GLU A 138 5.49 3.85 13.63
N SER A 139 4.93 2.66 13.37
CA SER A 139 3.83 2.46 12.42
C SER A 139 2.62 3.33 12.75
N ILE A 140 2.17 3.28 14.01
CA ILE A 140 1.02 4.05 14.48
C ILE A 140 1.31 5.55 14.44
N GLU A 141 2.48 5.97 14.93
CA GLU A 141 2.87 7.39 14.99
C GLU A 141 2.96 8.02 13.60
N VAL A 142 3.64 7.37 12.65
CA VAL A 142 3.78 7.89 11.28
C VAL A 142 2.44 7.97 10.57
N ARG A 143 1.61 6.90 10.65
CA ARG A 143 0.24 6.93 10.13
C ARG A 143 -0.57 8.11 10.69
N ASP A 144 -0.53 8.29 11.99
CA ASP A 144 -1.34 9.32 12.65
C ASP A 144 -0.83 10.73 12.34
N ARG A 145 0.48 10.93 12.16
CA ARG A 145 1.05 12.21 11.68
C ARG A 145 0.60 12.53 10.25
N ILE A 146 0.55 11.53 9.36
CA ILE A 146 -0.01 11.69 8.01
C ILE A 146 -1.49 12.08 8.09
N ASN A 147 -2.28 11.38 8.92
CA ASN A 147 -3.71 11.64 9.07
C ASN A 147 -4.02 13.04 9.63
N ARG A 148 -3.10 13.62 10.43
CA ARG A 148 -3.22 15.00 10.93
C ARG A 148 -2.62 16.03 9.96
N GLY A 149 -2.09 15.62 8.81
CA GLY A 149 -1.45 16.52 7.83
C GLY A 149 -0.11 17.09 8.29
N GLU A 150 0.53 16.52 9.30
CA GLU A 150 1.84 16.98 9.81
C GLU A 150 2.99 16.59 8.89
N ILE A 151 2.85 15.49 8.16
CA ILE A 151 3.79 15.02 7.15
C ILE A 151 3.03 14.53 5.92
N PRO A 152 3.61 14.69 4.70
CA PRO A 152 3.02 14.15 3.47
C PRO A 152 3.11 12.62 3.45
N GLY A 153 2.09 11.97 2.89
CA GLY A 153 2.07 10.53 2.71
C GLY A 153 0.70 10.01 2.30
N PRO A 154 0.60 8.73 1.89
CA PRO A 154 -0.68 8.08 1.60
C PRO A 154 -1.49 7.85 2.88
N THR A 155 -2.77 7.54 2.74
CA THR A 155 -3.53 6.93 3.82
C THR A 155 -2.93 5.55 4.11
N LEU A 156 -2.25 5.41 5.26
CA LEU A 156 -1.58 4.17 5.63
C LEU A 156 -2.51 3.24 6.41
N TYR A 157 -2.58 1.98 5.97
CA TYR A 157 -3.18 0.87 6.69
C TYR A 157 -2.04 0.01 7.23
N VAL A 158 -1.78 0.08 8.53
CA VAL A 158 -0.60 -0.50 9.14
C VAL A 158 -0.88 -1.82 9.84
N ALA A 159 0.01 -2.79 9.67
CA ALA A 159 -0.02 -4.07 10.39
C ALA A 159 0.75 -3.99 11.73
N GLY A 160 1.72 -3.09 11.84
CA GLY A 160 2.71 -3.20 12.90
C GLY A 160 3.58 -4.44 12.74
N PRO A 161 4.02 -5.08 13.83
CA PRO A 161 4.85 -6.27 13.76
C PRO A 161 4.20 -7.46 13.05
N PHE A 162 4.99 -8.22 12.31
CA PHE A 162 4.58 -9.54 11.79
C PHE A 162 4.30 -10.50 12.94
N ILE A 163 3.33 -11.38 12.76
CA ILE A 163 3.12 -12.54 13.65
C ILE A 163 3.72 -13.77 12.97
N GLN A 164 4.59 -14.49 13.67
CA GLN A 164 5.27 -15.70 13.20
C GLN A 164 5.56 -16.67 14.34
N HIS A 165 6.16 -17.83 14.03
CA HIS A 165 6.52 -18.82 15.05
C HIS A 165 7.62 -18.30 15.99
N GLU A 166 8.75 -17.88 15.43
CA GLU A 166 9.89 -17.38 16.18
C GLU A 166 10.56 -16.21 15.42
N PRO A 167 10.83 -15.06 16.08
CA PRO A 167 11.50 -13.93 15.42
C PRO A 167 12.94 -14.26 15.11
N TYR A 168 13.47 -13.68 14.05
CA TYR A 168 14.91 -13.72 13.80
C TYR A 168 15.63 -12.86 14.85
N PRO A 169 16.81 -13.29 15.34
CA PRO A 169 17.54 -12.53 16.36
C PRO A 169 17.79 -11.07 15.92
N GLY A 170 17.46 -10.12 16.81
CA GLY A 170 17.61 -8.68 16.57
C GLY A 170 16.47 -8.01 15.80
N THR A 171 15.40 -8.75 15.48
CA THR A 171 14.23 -8.21 14.76
C THR A 171 12.94 -8.17 15.60
N GLU A 172 13.04 -8.38 16.89
CA GLU A 172 11.92 -8.53 17.83
C GLU A 172 11.02 -7.28 17.88
N ALA A 173 11.54 -6.12 17.48
CA ALA A 173 10.78 -4.88 17.42
C ALA A 173 9.64 -4.93 16.40
N PHE A 174 9.82 -5.68 15.30
CA PHE A 174 8.85 -5.78 14.20
C PHE A 174 8.51 -7.23 13.80
N ARG A 175 8.99 -8.23 14.55
CA ARG A 175 8.67 -9.64 14.38
C ARG A 175 8.27 -10.23 15.73
N TRP A 176 7.01 -10.63 15.86
CA TRP A 176 6.49 -11.19 17.09
C TRP A 176 6.28 -12.70 16.98
N GLY A 177 7.12 -13.45 17.68
CA GLY A 177 6.95 -14.90 17.80
C GLY A 177 5.77 -15.25 18.70
N VAL A 178 5.10 -16.38 18.44
CA VAL A 178 3.99 -16.89 19.26
C VAL A 178 4.33 -18.24 19.87
N LYS A 179 3.82 -18.48 21.09
CA LYS A 179 4.00 -19.73 21.84
C LYS A 179 2.64 -20.23 22.30
N GLY A 180 1.97 -20.98 21.39
CA GLY A 180 0.65 -21.51 21.60
C GLY A 180 -0.51 -20.53 21.34
N ALA A 181 -1.71 -21.09 21.21
CA ALA A 181 -2.91 -20.36 20.81
C ALA A 181 -3.30 -19.20 21.75
N SER A 182 -3.01 -19.32 23.05
CA SER A 182 -3.30 -18.26 24.04
C SER A 182 -2.42 -17.05 23.83
N ASP A 183 -1.12 -17.26 23.59
CA ASP A 183 -0.16 -16.17 23.31
C ASP A 183 -0.47 -15.52 21.96
N ALA A 184 -0.82 -16.30 20.96
CA ALA A 184 -1.26 -15.80 19.64
C ALA A 184 -2.45 -14.82 19.79
N ARG A 185 -3.50 -15.20 20.52
CA ARG A 185 -4.63 -14.31 20.81
C ARG A 185 -4.21 -13.04 21.56
N ALA A 186 -3.38 -13.19 22.58
CA ALA A 186 -2.92 -12.02 23.37
C ALA A 186 -2.17 -11.00 22.50
N LYS A 187 -1.32 -11.45 21.58
CA LYS A 187 -0.58 -10.58 20.65
C LYS A 187 -1.49 -9.90 19.65
N VAL A 188 -2.43 -10.64 19.03
CA VAL A 188 -3.43 -10.04 18.14
C VAL A 188 -4.25 -8.99 18.88
N LYS A 189 -4.71 -9.30 20.09
CA LYS A 189 -5.41 -8.31 20.93
C LYS A 189 -4.57 -7.07 21.21
N GLN A 190 -3.28 -7.24 21.53
CA GLN A 190 -2.36 -6.11 21.73
C GLN A 190 -2.23 -5.23 20.49
N LEU A 191 -2.12 -5.83 19.30
CA LEU A 191 -2.10 -5.10 18.02
C LEU A 191 -3.43 -4.36 17.78
N ALA A 192 -4.55 -5.02 18.00
CA ALA A 192 -5.89 -4.45 17.86
C ALA A 192 -6.11 -3.26 18.82
N ASP A 193 -5.73 -3.41 20.09
CA ASP A 193 -5.81 -2.36 21.11
C ASP A 193 -4.93 -1.15 20.76
N ALA A 194 -3.80 -1.37 20.08
CA ALA A 194 -2.93 -0.31 19.59
C ALA A 194 -3.48 0.39 18.33
N GLY A 195 -4.54 -0.17 17.72
CA GLY A 195 -5.23 0.44 16.59
C GLY A 195 -4.58 0.13 15.23
N VAL A 196 -3.95 -1.05 15.05
CA VAL A 196 -3.55 -1.50 13.70
C VAL A 196 -4.78 -1.74 12.82
N ASN A 197 -4.57 -1.75 11.52
CA ASN A 197 -5.63 -1.92 10.52
C ASN A 197 -5.71 -3.33 9.95
N ILE A 198 -4.64 -4.12 10.10
CA ILE A 198 -4.42 -5.41 9.45
C ILE A 198 -3.59 -6.27 10.40
N ILE A 199 -3.76 -7.58 10.35
CA ILE A 199 -2.83 -8.54 10.96
C ILE A 199 -2.02 -9.21 9.86
N LYS A 200 -0.68 -9.20 9.96
CA LYS A 200 0.22 -9.84 9.01
C LYS A 200 0.81 -11.11 9.59
N LEU A 201 0.61 -12.24 8.90
CA LEU A 201 1.25 -13.52 9.16
C LEU A 201 2.42 -13.75 8.21
N ILE A 202 3.53 -14.24 8.73
CA ILE A 202 4.66 -14.76 7.95
C ILE A 202 5.12 -16.09 8.52
N ASP A 203 5.74 -16.92 7.68
CA ASP A 203 6.26 -18.24 8.09
C ASP A 203 5.23 -19.11 8.85
N GLN A 204 3.93 -18.95 8.54
CA GLN A 204 2.85 -19.63 9.23
C GLN A 204 2.89 -21.17 9.04
N ASP A 205 3.68 -21.69 8.11
CA ASP A 205 3.98 -23.13 8.00
C ASP A 205 4.85 -23.67 9.14
N GLN A 206 5.52 -22.79 9.89
CA GLN A 206 6.25 -23.16 11.09
C GLN A 206 5.39 -23.09 12.37
N MET A 207 4.23 -22.42 12.32
CA MET A 207 3.27 -22.34 13.41
C MET A 207 2.42 -23.62 13.48
N THR A 208 1.88 -23.95 14.64
CA THR A 208 0.83 -24.99 14.74
C THR A 208 -0.49 -24.48 14.13
N MET A 209 -1.36 -25.39 13.70
CA MET A 209 -2.69 -25.00 13.20
C MET A 209 -3.51 -24.26 14.25
N ASP A 210 -3.39 -24.64 15.53
CA ASP A 210 -4.08 -23.99 16.65
C ASP A 210 -3.62 -22.53 16.83
N GLU A 211 -2.33 -22.24 16.60
CA GLU A 211 -1.78 -20.88 16.65
C GLU A 211 -2.31 -20.05 15.49
N VAL A 212 -2.23 -20.56 14.25
CA VAL A 212 -2.72 -19.83 13.07
C VAL A 212 -4.23 -19.57 13.18
N GLN A 213 -5.00 -20.59 13.60
CA GLN A 213 -6.45 -20.46 13.81
C GLN A 213 -6.76 -19.45 14.92
N ALA A 214 -5.95 -19.39 15.97
CA ALA A 214 -6.12 -18.44 17.06
C ALA A 214 -5.87 -17.00 16.59
N VAL A 215 -4.82 -16.77 15.75
CA VAL A 215 -4.57 -15.46 15.14
C VAL A 215 -5.76 -15.01 14.30
N VAL A 216 -6.23 -15.85 13.38
CA VAL A 216 -7.33 -15.50 12.47
C VAL A 216 -8.62 -15.24 13.23
N THR A 217 -8.97 -16.13 14.17
CA THR A 217 -10.21 -15.99 14.95
C THR A 217 -10.22 -14.71 15.79
N GLU A 218 -9.11 -14.39 16.46
CA GLU A 218 -8.99 -13.18 17.28
C GLU A 218 -9.00 -11.92 16.42
N ALA A 219 -8.29 -11.91 15.29
CA ALA A 219 -8.29 -10.79 14.35
C ALA A 219 -9.70 -10.49 13.83
N HIS A 220 -10.43 -11.52 13.42
CA HIS A 220 -11.81 -11.37 12.94
C HIS A 220 -12.77 -10.91 14.06
N ALA A 221 -12.57 -11.32 15.31
CA ALA A 221 -13.33 -10.79 16.45
C ALA A 221 -13.15 -9.28 16.62
N HIS A 222 -11.96 -8.75 16.29
CA HIS A 222 -11.65 -7.33 16.24
C HIS A 222 -11.95 -6.66 14.90
N LYS A 223 -12.56 -7.38 13.93
CA LYS A 223 -12.87 -6.91 12.56
C LYS A 223 -11.63 -6.54 11.73
N LEU A 224 -10.48 -7.09 12.08
CA LEU A 224 -9.23 -6.92 11.36
C LEU A 224 -9.09 -8.01 10.30
N PRO A 225 -8.76 -7.67 9.04
CA PRO A 225 -8.38 -8.67 8.05
C PRO A 225 -7.03 -9.29 8.39
N VAL A 226 -6.84 -10.54 7.99
CA VAL A 226 -5.59 -11.27 8.13
C VAL A 226 -4.97 -11.47 6.76
N VAL A 227 -3.73 -11.03 6.61
CA VAL A 227 -2.92 -11.12 5.39
C VAL A 227 -1.76 -12.07 5.65
N ALA A 228 -1.53 -13.05 4.80
CA ALA A 228 -0.52 -14.08 5.02
C ALA A 228 0.46 -14.23 3.86
N HIS A 229 1.71 -14.52 4.15
CA HIS A 229 2.68 -14.93 3.13
C HIS A 229 2.20 -16.18 2.37
N ALA A 230 2.55 -16.25 1.09
CA ALA A 230 2.35 -17.41 0.23
C ALA A 230 3.66 -17.80 -0.47
N HIS A 231 4.75 -17.85 0.26
CA HIS A 231 6.07 -18.25 -0.26
C HIS A 231 6.18 -19.76 -0.45
N ARG A 232 5.66 -20.54 0.47
CA ARG A 232 5.72 -22.00 0.47
C ARG A 232 4.31 -22.61 0.40
N PRO A 233 4.18 -23.77 -0.22
CA PRO A 233 2.87 -24.44 -0.31
C PRO A 233 2.16 -24.63 1.04
N ASP A 234 2.90 -24.95 2.09
CA ASP A 234 2.30 -25.17 3.42
C ASP A 234 1.81 -23.88 4.09
N GLU A 235 2.39 -22.74 3.78
CA GLU A 235 1.86 -21.44 4.19
C GLU A 235 0.45 -21.22 3.62
N ILE A 236 0.27 -21.53 2.33
CA ILE A 236 -1.03 -21.39 1.66
C ILE A 236 -2.03 -22.38 2.26
N ARG A 237 -1.66 -23.67 2.45
CA ARG A 237 -2.54 -24.69 3.05
C ARG A 237 -3.04 -24.27 4.41
N ARG A 238 -2.14 -23.82 5.29
CA ARG A 238 -2.50 -23.38 6.66
C ARG A 238 -3.33 -22.12 6.65
N GLY A 239 -2.97 -21.15 5.83
CA GLY A 239 -3.73 -19.91 5.68
C GLY A 239 -5.17 -20.16 5.19
N LEU A 240 -5.34 -20.99 4.15
CA LEU A 240 -6.67 -21.38 3.65
C LEU A 240 -7.49 -22.13 4.71
N ALA A 241 -6.86 -23.07 5.41
CA ALA A 241 -7.52 -23.85 6.46
C ALA A 241 -7.95 -22.99 7.65
N ALA A 242 -7.16 -21.98 8.01
CA ALA A 242 -7.46 -21.03 9.09
C ALA A 242 -8.44 -19.92 8.67
N GLY A 243 -8.63 -19.70 7.37
CA GLY A 243 -9.55 -18.69 6.85
C GLY A 243 -8.96 -17.28 6.75
N VAL A 244 -7.70 -17.14 6.33
CA VAL A 244 -7.12 -15.82 6.02
C VAL A 244 -7.89 -15.12 4.89
N ASP A 245 -7.83 -13.80 4.86
CA ASP A 245 -8.59 -12.97 3.92
C ASP A 245 -7.81 -12.68 2.64
N ASP A 246 -6.47 -12.68 2.71
CA ASP A 246 -5.59 -12.27 1.64
C ASP A 246 -4.24 -13.00 1.71
N PHE A 247 -3.65 -13.26 0.54
CA PHE A 247 -2.32 -13.82 0.42
C PHE A 247 -1.38 -12.89 -0.33
N GLU A 248 -0.14 -12.89 0.09
CA GLU A 248 0.94 -12.08 -0.49
C GLU A 248 1.92 -12.98 -1.26
N HIS A 249 2.38 -12.49 -2.42
CA HIS A 249 3.33 -13.14 -3.32
C HIS A 249 2.74 -14.30 -4.16
N THR A 250 3.50 -14.74 -5.15
CA THR A 250 3.16 -15.88 -6.04
C THR A 250 3.86 -17.17 -5.66
N GLY A 251 4.46 -17.21 -4.47
CA GLY A 251 5.27 -18.33 -4.00
C GLY A 251 6.72 -18.27 -4.47
N LEU A 252 7.64 -18.53 -3.55
CA LEU A 252 9.08 -18.61 -3.80
C LEU A 252 9.52 -19.99 -4.30
N SER A 253 8.60 -20.93 -4.47
CA SER A 253 8.90 -22.25 -5.03
C SER A 253 9.37 -22.12 -6.47
N THR A 254 10.35 -22.93 -6.85
CA THR A 254 10.80 -23.11 -8.24
C THR A 254 9.92 -24.07 -9.04
N ALA A 255 8.91 -24.70 -8.40
CA ALA A 255 7.92 -25.49 -9.10
C ALA A 255 7.14 -24.62 -10.11
N PRO A 256 6.86 -25.12 -11.32
CA PRO A 256 6.23 -24.34 -12.38
C PRO A 256 4.77 -23.99 -12.08
N GLU A 257 4.14 -24.71 -11.15
CA GLU A 257 2.72 -24.59 -10.81
C GLU A 257 2.49 -24.67 -9.31
N PHE A 258 1.34 -24.17 -8.85
CA PHE A 258 0.85 -24.51 -7.53
C PHE A 258 0.48 -26.02 -7.48
N PRO A 259 0.70 -26.69 -6.35
CA PRO A 259 0.25 -28.05 -6.15
C PRO A 259 -1.26 -28.22 -6.42
N PRO A 260 -1.71 -29.37 -6.99
CA PRO A 260 -3.12 -29.55 -7.35
C PRO A 260 -4.10 -29.40 -6.17
N ASP A 261 -3.72 -29.85 -4.98
CA ASP A 261 -4.52 -29.71 -3.75
C ASP A 261 -4.71 -28.23 -3.37
N ILE A 262 -3.68 -27.39 -3.52
CA ILE A 262 -3.77 -25.95 -3.28
C ILE A 262 -4.70 -25.29 -4.30
N ARG A 263 -4.56 -25.62 -5.59
CA ARG A 263 -5.46 -25.08 -6.62
C ARG A 263 -6.92 -25.44 -6.34
N SER A 264 -7.19 -26.70 -5.95
CA SER A 264 -8.52 -27.12 -5.54
C SER A 264 -9.03 -26.38 -4.32
N ALA A 265 -8.20 -26.23 -3.28
CA ALA A 265 -8.57 -25.53 -2.07
C ALA A 265 -8.85 -24.02 -2.32
N ILE A 266 -8.07 -23.34 -3.17
CA ILE A 266 -8.34 -21.96 -3.58
C ILE A 266 -9.70 -21.89 -4.31
N ALA A 267 -9.94 -22.76 -5.29
CA ALA A 267 -11.19 -22.79 -6.05
C ALA A 267 -12.41 -23.08 -5.14
N GLU A 268 -12.29 -23.99 -4.19
CA GLU A 268 -13.32 -24.26 -3.18
C GLU A 268 -13.59 -23.05 -2.29
N ARG A 269 -12.53 -22.35 -1.87
CA ARG A 269 -12.64 -21.14 -1.03
C ARG A 269 -13.31 -20.00 -1.79
N THR A 270 -12.95 -19.77 -3.04
CA THR A 270 -13.53 -18.69 -3.87
C THR A 270 -14.97 -18.99 -4.29
N ALA A 271 -15.34 -20.24 -4.43
CA ALA A 271 -16.73 -20.66 -4.68
C ALA A 271 -17.67 -20.43 -3.48
N LYS A 272 -17.14 -20.29 -2.27
CA LYS A 272 -17.94 -20.04 -1.04
C LYS A 272 -18.26 -18.56 -0.88
N MET A 273 -19.21 -18.04 -1.63
CA MET A 273 -19.65 -16.65 -1.63
C MET A 273 -19.95 -16.07 -0.23
N SER A 274 -20.39 -16.90 0.70
CA SER A 274 -20.71 -16.49 2.08
C SER A 274 -19.50 -16.01 2.90
N LEU A 275 -18.29 -16.38 2.48
CA LEU A 275 -17.04 -15.97 3.14
C LEU A 275 -16.47 -14.65 2.55
N GLY A 276 -17.14 -14.07 1.57
CA GLY A 276 -16.61 -12.94 0.81
C GLY A 276 -15.48 -13.33 -0.14
N PRO A 277 -14.90 -12.37 -0.87
CA PRO A 277 -13.78 -12.62 -1.77
C PRO A 277 -12.54 -13.13 -1.02
N LEU A 278 -11.76 -13.99 -1.66
CA LEU A 278 -10.38 -14.23 -1.29
C LEU A 278 -9.52 -13.29 -2.13
N PHE A 279 -8.70 -12.48 -1.47
CA PHE A 279 -7.79 -11.55 -2.14
C PHE A 279 -6.41 -12.16 -2.30
N TRP A 280 -5.66 -11.64 -3.28
CA TRP A 280 -4.28 -12.05 -3.51
C TRP A 280 -3.45 -10.90 -4.11
N CYS A 281 -2.36 -10.55 -3.44
CA CYS A 281 -1.41 -9.54 -3.86
C CYS A 281 -0.11 -10.22 -4.34
N PRO A 282 0.12 -10.43 -5.64
CA PRO A 282 1.16 -11.34 -6.14
C PRO A 282 2.58 -10.78 -6.11
N THR A 283 2.78 -9.46 -6.02
CA THR A 283 4.10 -8.79 -5.96
C THR A 283 5.11 -9.28 -7.00
N ILE A 284 4.73 -9.29 -8.27
CA ILE A 284 5.50 -9.97 -9.33
C ILE A 284 6.65 -9.15 -9.90
N GLU A 285 6.61 -7.84 -9.77
CA GLU A 285 7.65 -6.94 -10.32
C GLU A 285 9.04 -7.35 -9.82
N GLY A 286 9.17 -7.64 -8.53
CA GLY A 286 10.43 -8.07 -7.93
C GLY A 286 11.01 -9.38 -8.49
N PHE A 287 10.19 -10.21 -9.14
CA PHE A 287 10.65 -11.42 -9.84
C PHE A 287 11.00 -11.17 -11.30
N LEU A 288 10.23 -10.34 -11.99
CA LEU A 288 10.40 -10.09 -13.43
C LEU A 288 11.48 -9.05 -13.73
N ASN A 289 11.73 -8.15 -12.79
CA ASN A 289 12.71 -7.06 -12.92
C ASN A 289 13.85 -7.18 -11.87
N TYR A 290 14.07 -8.35 -11.30
CA TYR A 290 14.98 -8.57 -10.17
C TYR A 290 16.41 -8.05 -10.40
N ASP A 291 16.89 -8.06 -11.63
CA ASP A 291 18.24 -7.63 -12.02
C ASP A 291 18.27 -6.27 -12.74
N ASP A 292 17.12 -5.57 -12.83
CA ASP A 292 16.98 -4.35 -13.61
C ASP A 292 17.92 -3.25 -13.12
N LEU A 293 17.96 -3.00 -11.81
CA LEU A 293 18.84 -2.00 -11.21
C LEU A 293 20.33 -2.33 -11.36
N ILE A 294 20.69 -3.61 -11.39
CA ILE A 294 22.08 -4.03 -11.61
C ILE A 294 22.48 -3.87 -13.07
N ARG A 295 21.55 -4.14 -14.00
CA ARG A 295 21.79 -3.95 -15.44
C ARG A 295 21.76 -2.47 -15.86
N ASN A 296 20.99 -1.65 -15.15
CA ASN A 296 20.75 -0.24 -15.43
C ASN A 296 21.04 0.62 -14.18
N PRO A 297 22.32 0.68 -13.74
CA PRO A 297 22.70 1.35 -12.49
C PRO A 297 22.44 2.87 -12.50
N GLU A 298 22.24 3.48 -13.67
CA GLU A 298 21.86 4.88 -13.82
C GLU A 298 20.50 5.18 -13.19
N GLN A 299 19.67 4.20 -12.95
CA GLN A 299 18.41 4.39 -12.19
C GLN A 299 18.67 4.86 -10.74
N LEU A 300 19.87 4.64 -10.21
CA LEU A 300 20.29 5.19 -8.91
C LEU A 300 20.52 6.70 -8.95
N ASP A 301 20.56 7.31 -10.12
CA ASP A 301 20.69 8.76 -10.29
C ASP A 301 19.33 9.45 -10.35
N ASP A 302 18.21 8.70 -10.32
CA ASP A 302 16.86 9.28 -10.23
C ASP A 302 16.65 9.89 -8.84
N PRO A 303 16.46 11.23 -8.72
CA PRO A 303 16.31 11.88 -7.43
C PRO A 303 15.00 11.50 -6.69
N ALA A 304 14.07 10.84 -7.36
CA ALA A 304 12.77 10.53 -6.79
C ALA A 304 12.86 9.57 -5.57
N TRP A 305 13.78 8.62 -5.58
CA TRP A 305 13.97 7.72 -4.44
C TRP A 305 14.82 8.34 -3.30
N GLU A 306 15.52 9.45 -3.58
CA GLU A 306 16.28 10.20 -2.57
C GLU A 306 15.42 11.24 -1.83
N LEU A 307 14.18 11.45 -2.27
CA LEU A 307 13.28 12.46 -1.70
C LEU A 307 13.16 12.26 -0.18
N ASP A 308 13.53 13.30 0.57
CA ASP A 308 13.56 13.36 2.03
C ASP A 308 14.46 12.32 2.73
N VAL A 309 15.26 11.56 1.98
CA VAL A 309 16.21 10.62 2.58
C VAL A 309 17.50 11.37 2.97
N PRO A 310 17.97 11.24 4.22
CA PRO A 310 19.25 11.83 4.63
C PRO A 310 20.42 11.33 3.77
N LYS A 311 21.36 12.24 3.47
CA LYS A 311 22.47 11.95 2.55
C LYS A 311 23.38 10.80 2.96
N ASP A 312 23.54 10.58 4.25
CA ASP A 312 24.29 9.45 4.79
C ASP A 312 23.59 8.12 4.48
N ILE A 313 22.27 8.06 4.63
CA ILE A 313 21.45 6.88 4.27
C ILE A 313 21.48 6.66 2.75
N VAL A 314 21.32 7.72 1.93
CA VAL A 314 21.45 7.62 0.48
C VAL A 314 22.79 7.03 0.07
N SER A 315 23.87 7.51 0.66
CA SER A 315 25.23 7.00 0.37
C SER A 315 25.38 5.52 0.75
N ASP A 316 24.85 5.12 1.89
CA ASP A 316 24.89 3.74 2.38
C ASP A 316 24.08 2.80 1.48
N ILE A 317 22.87 3.18 1.10
CA ILE A 317 22.04 2.44 0.14
C ILE A 317 22.79 2.24 -1.18
N LYS A 318 23.34 3.31 -1.78
CA LYS A 318 24.11 3.23 -3.03
C LYS A 318 25.31 2.29 -2.90
N GLN A 319 25.98 2.30 -1.75
CA GLN A 319 27.10 1.39 -1.49
C GLN A 319 26.62 -0.06 -1.37
N SER A 320 25.53 -0.32 -0.66
CA SER A 320 25.00 -1.68 -0.44
C SER A 320 24.62 -2.37 -1.75
N ILE A 321 24.05 -1.63 -2.70
CA ILE A 321 23.56 -2.17 -3.97
C ILE A 321 24.71 -2.73 -4.83
N ARG A 322 25.92 -2.23 -4.70
CA ARG A 322 27.11 -2.79 -5.39
C ARG A 322 27.35 -4.25 -5.04
N HIS A 323 26.84 -4.73 -3.92
CA HIS A 323 26.98 -6.09 -3.43
C HIS A 323 25.68 -6.91 -3.47
N ALA A 324 24.61 -6.36 -4.06
CA ALA A 324 23.30 -6.98 -4.11
C ALA A 324 23.27 -8.38 -4.74
N GLY A 325 24.16 -8.66 -5.69
CA GLY A 325 24.29 -10.00 -6.29
C GLY A 325 24.67 -11.11 -5.30
N GLN A 326 25.09 -10.79 -4.09
CA GLN A 326 25.44 -11.76 -3.03
C GLN A 326 24.18 -12.17 -2.21
N LEU A 327 23.06 -11.45 -2.32
CA LEU A 327 21.83 -11.81 -1.65
C LEU A 327 21.34 -13.19 -2.09
N SER A 328 21.04 -14.06 -1.13
CA SER A 328 20.63 -15.43 -1.40
C SER A 328 19.35 -15.49 -2.25
N TYR A 329 18.38 -14.62 -1.98
CA TYR A 329 17.15 -14.59 -2.77
C TYR A 329 17.40 -14.07 -4.20
N TYR A 330 18.34 -13.15 -4.42
CA TYR A 330 18.71 -12.67 -5.74
C TYR A 330 19.28 -13.81 -6.59
N GLN A 331 20.14 -14.66 -6.01
CA GLN A 331 20.75 -15.80 -6.70
C GLN A 331 19.71 -16.84 -7.17
N ILE A 332 18.62 -17.04 -6.41
CA ILE A 332 17.58 -18.01 -6.76
C ILE A 332 16.44 -17.42 -7.60
N THR A 333 16.29 -16.09 -7.63
CA THR A 333 15.21 -15.42 -8.35
C THR A 333 15.15 -15.77 -9.84
N PRO A 334 16.25 -15.95 -10.60
CA PRO A 334 16.19 -16.42 -11.99
C PRO A 334 15.40 -17.71 -12.18
N LEU A 335 15.51 -18.65 -11.24
CA LEU A 335 14.78 -19.91 -11.28
C LEU A 335 13.30 -19.74 -10.91
N ARG A 336 12.98 -18.74 -10.08
CA ARG A 336 11.62 -18.42 -9.67
C ARG A 336 10.88 -17.62 -10.72
N SER A 337 11.54 -16.64 -11.36
CA SER A 337 10.95 -15.74 -12.34
C SER A 337 10.29 -16.47 -13.52
N VAL A 338 10.87 -17.61 -13.95
CA VAL A 338 10.29 -18.41 -15.05
C VAL A 338 8.98 -19.09 -14.67
N THR A 339 8.66 -19.22 -13.38
CA THR A 339 7.41 -19.84 -12.88
C THR A 339 6.29 -18.82 -12.65
N VAL A 340 6.63 -17.54 -12.49
CA VAL A 340 5.69 -16.47 -12.07
C VAL A 340 4.50 -16.35 -13.03
N LYS A 341 4.76 -16.33 -14.32
CA LYS A 341 3.70 -16.17 -15.34
C LYS A 341 2.64 -17.24 -15.26
N ASN A 342 3.04 -18.51 -15.07
CA ASN A 342 2.11 -19.62 -15.00
C ASN A 342 1.30 -19.59 -13.69
N LYS A 343 1.97 -19.34 -12.55
CA LYS A 343 1.31 -19.23 -11.24
C LYS A 343 0.35 -18.05 -11.20
N PHE A 344 0.72 -16.91 -11.76
CA PHE A 344 -0.15 -15.73 -11.85
C PHE A 344 -1.44 -16.07 -12.62
N ARG A 345 -1.32 -16.76 -13.78
CA ARG A 345 -2.47 -17.21 -14.54
C ARG A 345 -3.35 -18.18 -13.73
N GLN A 346 -2.76 -19.12 -12.99
CA GLN A 346 -3.51 -20.04 -12.13
C GLN A 346 -4.30 -19.29 -11.04
N LEU A 347 -3.75 -18.21 -10.48
CA LEU A 347 -4.48 -17.35 -9.54
C LEU A 347 -5.66 -16.65 -10.24
N GLN A 348 -5.44 -16.06 -11.42
CA GLN A 348 -6.53 -15.43 -12.17
C GLN A 348 -7.67 -16.43 -12.48
N GLU A 349 -7.31 -17.64 -12.90
CA GLU A 349 -8.26 -18.71 -13.23
C GLU A 349 -9.01 -19.27 -12.00
N SER A 350 -8.44 -19.11 -10.81
CA SER A 350 -9.03 -19.61 -9.55
C SER A 350 -10.14 -18.74 -8.97
N GLY A 351 -10.38 -17.57 -9.54
CA GLY A 351 -11.41 -16.62 -9.09
C GLY A 351 -11.05 -15.79 -7.86
N VAL A 352 -9.77 -15.74 -7.46
CA VAL A 352 -9.30 -14.78 -6.45
C VAL A 352 -9.38 -13.36 -6.98
N VAL A 353 -9.61 -12.40 -6.11
CA VAL A 353 -9.53 -10.97 -6.44
C VAL A 353 -8.08 -10.52 -6.31
N MET A 354 -7.48 -10.21 -7.46
CA MET A 354 -6.08 -9.80 -7.50
C MET A 354 -5.91 -8.32 -7.13
N LEU A 355 -4.87 -8.02 -6.33
CA LEU A 355 -4.51 -6.67 -5.89
C LEU A 355 -3.13 -6.28 -6.39
N ILE A 356 -2.92 -5.00 -6.68
CA ILE A 356 -1.59 -4.44 -6.90
C ILE A 356 -0.91 -4.17 -5.56
N GLY A 357 0.29 -4.68 -5.40
CA GLY A 357 1.21 -4.39 -4.32
C GLY A 357 2.60 -4.84 -4.70
N THR A 358 3.61 -4.20 -4.13
CA THR A 358 4.96 -4.25 -4.69
C THR A 358 5.99 -4.90 -3.81
N ASP A 359 5.76 -4.97 -2.50
CA ASP A 359 6.82 -5.27 -1.53
C ASP A 359 7.94 -4.23 -1.56
N SER A 360 7.59 -2.94 -1.84
CA SER A 360 8.58 -1.86 -1.92
C SER A 360 9.23 -1.58 -0.57
N GLY A 361 10.48 -1.14 -0.62
CA GLY A 361 11.37 -0.99 0.52
C GLY A 361 12.35 -2.14 0.66
N ILE A 362 12.02 -3.37 0.24
CA ILE A 362 12.99 -4.48 0.24
C ILE A 362 14.18 -4.18 -0.68
N PRO A 363 15.29 -4.94 -0.61
CA PRO A 363 16.49 -4.66 -1.37
C PRO A 363 16.23 -4.34 -2.84
N MET A 364 16.79 -3.21 -3.29
CA MET A 364 16.70 -2.69 -4.66
C MET A 364 15.30 -2.29 -5.14
N LYS A 365 14.31 -2.17 -4.24
CA LYS A 365 12.95 -1.75 -4.58
C LYS A 365 12.62 -0.42 -3.88
N PHE A 366 12.50 0.65 -4.67
CA PHE A 366 12.24 1.99 -4.17
C PHE A 366 10.75 2.34 -4.22
N HIS A 367 10.26 3.02 -3.19
CA HIS A 367 8.85 3.43 -3.08
C HIS A 367 8.42 4.38 -4.21
N SER A 368 9.33 5.19 -4.72
CA SER A 368 9.07 6.13 -5.83
C SER A 368 8.78 5.45 -7.17
N GLY A 369 9.14 4.18 -7.35
CA GLY A 369 9.09 3.55 -8.67
C GLY A 369 8.42 2.17 -8.73
N SER A 370 8.26 1.47 -7.61
CA SER A 370 7.82 0.07 -7.64
C SER A 370 6.37 -0.09 -8.09
N THR A 371 5.45 0.79 -7.67
CA THR A 371 4.01 0.62 -7.96
C THR A 371 3.72 0.67 -9.46
N TRP A 372 4.23 1.67 -10.20
CA TRP A 372 4.00 1.72 -11.65
C TRP A 372 4.63 0.53 -12.38
N ARG A 373 5.78 0.03 -11.91
CA ARG A 373 6.46 -1.14 -12.48
C ARG A 373 5.66 -2.42 -12.28
N GLU A 374 4.93 -2.55 -11.16
CA GLU A 374 4.02 -3.66 -10.93
C GLU A 374 2.85 -3.61 -11.94
N LEU A 375 2.24 -2.42 -12.17
CA LEU A 375 1.18 -2.26 -13.18
C LEU A 375 1.73 -2.56 -14.59
N ASP A 376 2.92 -2.08 -14.92
CA ASP A 376 3.60 -2.35 -16.20
C ASP A 376 3.83 -3.86 -16.40
N ALA A 377 4.31 -4.54 -15.36
CA ALA A 377 4.53 -5.98 -15.40
C ALA A 377 3.25 -6.76 -15.66
N TRP A 378 2.14 -6.37 -15.04
CA TRP A 378 0.85 -7.02 -15.30
C TRP A 378 0.38 -6.82 -16.75
N VAL A 379 0.43 -5.59 -17.23
CA VAL A 379 -0.07 -5.27 -18.59
C VAL A 379 0.89 -5.76 -19.68
N ASN A 380 2.14 -5.30 -19.63
CA ASN A 380 3.07 -5.46 -20.72
C ASN A 380 3.82 -6.82 -20.71
N LYS A 381 4.00 -7.46 -19.53
CA LYS A 381 4.69 -8.75 -19.43
C LYS A 381 3.73 -9.94 -19.28
N LEU A 382 2.60 -9.74 -18.60
CA LEU A 382 1.62 -10.82 -18.35
C LEU A 382 0.36 -10.73 -19.20
N GLY A 383 0.13 -9.61 -19.90
CA GLY A 383 -1.00 -9.43 -20.82
C GLY A 383 -2.35 -9.21 -20.12
N VAL A 384 -2.32 -8.68 -18.90
CA VAL A 384 -3.55 -8.29 -18.18
C VAL A 384 -4.14 -7.03 -18.83
N ASP A 385 -5.46 -6.99 -18.94
CA ASP A 385 -6.15 -5.80 -19.42
C ASP A 385 -5.84 -4.56 -18.57
N PRO A 386 -5.49 -3.41 -19.17
CA PRO A 386 -5.12 -2.20 -18.43
C PRO A 386 -6.20 -1.69 -17.47
N MET A 387 -7.48 -1.75 -17.85
CA MET A 387 -8.57 -1.33 -16.96
C MET A 387 -8.69 -2.24 -15.75
N SER A 388 -8.56 -3.55 -15.95
CA SER A 388 -8.55 -4.54 -14.86
C SER A 388 -7.37 -4.32 -13.93
N THR A 389 -6.19 -3.98 -14.47
CA THR A 389 -4.99 -3.66 -13.71
C THR A 389 -5.16 -2.38 -12.88
N ILE A 390 -5.75 -1.31 -13.45
CA ILE A 390 -6.07 -0.08 -12.72
C ILE A 390 -7.05 -0.36 -11.59
N ARG A 391 -8.07 -1.18 -11.81
CA ARG A 391 -9.03 -1.56 -10.76
C ARG A 391 -8.36 -2.35 -9.62
N ALA A 392 -7.39 -3.18 -9.94
CA ALA A 392 -6.58 -3.90 -8.94
C ALA A 392 -5.68 -2.96 -8.12
N ALA A 393 -5.37 -1.77 -8.65
CA ALA A 393 -4.60 -0.72 -7.98
C ALA A 393 -5.46 0.41 -7.39
N THR A 394 -6.80 0.33 -7.44
CA THR A 394 -7.69 1.40 -6.98
C THR A 394 -8.91 0.85 -6.25
N TYR A 395 -9.89 0.32 -6.98
CA TYR A 395 -11.19 -0.11 -6.45
C TYR A 395 -11.10 -1.32 -5.52
N TRP A 396 -10.44 -2.39 -5.97
CA TRP A 396 -10.40 -3.64 -5.22
C TRP A 396 -9.68 -3.55 -3.87
N PRO A 397 -8.57 -2.82 -3.71
CA PRO A 397 -7.98 -2.56 -2.40
C PRO A 397 -8.93 -1.86 -1.42
N ALA A 398 -9.70 -0.89 -1.90
CA ALA A 398 -10.69 -0.20 -1.06
C ALA A 398 -11.81 -1.15 -0.61
N VAL A 399 -12.25 -2.06 -1.49
CA VAL A 399 -13.22 -3.12 -1.14
C VAL A 399 -12.62 -4.07 -0.10
N GLN A 400 -11.38 -4.51 -0.29
CA GLN A 400 -10.68 -5.41 0.64
C GLN A 400 -10.58 -4.79 2.04
N MET A 401 -10.25 -3.50 2.12
CA MET A 401 -10.17 -2.76 3.39
C MET A 401 -11.53 -2.28 3.91
N LYS A 402 -12.63 -2.54 3.17
CA LYS A 402 -14.02 -2.13 3.51
C LYS A 402 -14.19 -0.61 3.62
N VAL A 403 -13.47 0.13 2.80
CA VAL A 403 -13.49 1.61 2.72
C VAL A 403 -13.91 2.12 1.34
N ASP A 404 -14.47 1.26 0.51
CA ASP A 404 -14.91 1.55 -0.86
C ASP A 404 -16.03 2.58 -0.96
N LYS A 405 -16.67 2.93 0.16
CA LYS A 405 -17.61 4.06 0.23
C LYS A 405 -16.93 5.42 0.13
N ASP A 406 -15.67 5.50 0.58
CA ASP A 406 -14.91 6.74 0.66
C ASP A 406 -13.72 6.79 -0.30
N TYR A 407 -13.16 5.65 -0.72
CA TYR A 407 -11.92 5.53 -1.49
C TYR A 407 -12.08 4.65 -2.73
N GLY A 408 -11.01 4.58 -3.54
CA GLY A 408 -10.82 3.59 -4.59
C GLY A 408 -11.50 3.88 -5.93
N SER A 409 -12.31 4.93 -6.00
CA SER A 409 -12.94 5.38 -7.26
C SER A 409 -13.27 6.87 -7.20
N ILE A 410 -13.39 7.50 -8.36
CA ILE A 410 -13.82 8.89 -8.49
C ILE A 410 -15.34 8.88 -8.62
N SER A 411 -16.02 9.32 -7.56
CA SER A 411 -17.49 9.38 -7.47
C SER A 411 -17.90 10.47 -6.47
N GLU A 412 -19.06 11.05 -6.68
CA GLU A 412 -19.61 12.07 -5.77
C GLU A 412 -19.68 11.54 -4.33
N GLY A 413 -19.29 12.38 -3.39
CA GLY A 413 -19.26 12.12 -1.96
C GLY A 413 -17.99 11.43 -1.46
N LYS A 414 -17.14 10.87 -2.34
CA LYS A 414 -15.87 10.23 -1.95
C LYS A 414 -14.77 11.26 -1.71
N PHE A 415 -13.73 10.86 -1.00
CA PHE A 415 -12.53 11.66 -0.89
C PHE A 415 -11.92 11.94 -2.26
N ALA A 416 -11.43 13.16 -2.44
CA ALA A 416 -10.74 13.56 -3.65
C ALA A 416 -9.27 13.07 -3.60
N ASP A 417 -9.12 11.76 -3.77
CA ASP A 417 -7.86 11.08 -3.98
C ASP A 417 -7.73 10.81 -5.47
N ILE A 418 -7.05 11.69 -6.19
CA ILE A 418 -7.04 11.76 -7.65
C ILE A 418 -5.62 11.95 -8.16
N ILE A 419 -5.26 11.23 -9.20
CA ILE A 419 -4.03 11.49 -9.96
C ILE A 419 -4.37 11.82 -11.42
N ALA A 420 -3.50 12.58 -12.07
CA ALA A 420 -3.58 12.78 -13.51
C ALA A 420 -2.21 12.59 -14.17
N VAL A 421 -2.24 11.99 -15.36
CA VAL A 421 -1.05 11.62 -16.14
C VAL A 421 -1.27 12.03 -17.60
N LYS A 422 -0.29 12.72 -18.20
CA LYS A 422 -0.33 13.09 -19.61
C LYS A 422 -0.37 11.86 -20.51
N GLY A 423 -1.33 11.83 -21.44
CA GLY A 423 -1.52 10.74 -22.38
C GLY A 423 -2.61 9.74 -21.96
N ASP A 424 -2.65 8.62 -22.65
CA ASP A 424 -3.66 7.57 -22.49
C ASP A 424 -3.07 6.35 -21.78
N VAL A 425 -3.30 6.25 -20.47
CA VAL A 425 -2.77 5.17 -19.63
C VAL A 425 -3.40 3.80 -19.94
N LEU A 426 -4.58 3.76 -20.56
CA LEU A 426 -5.17 2.49 -21.01
C LEU A 426 -4.48 1.93 -22.26
N ARG A 427 -3.78 2.77 -23.01
CA ARG A 427 -2.96 2.37 -24.15
C ARG A 427 -1.49 2.16 -23.77
N TYR A 428 -0.98 2.96 -22.83
CA TYR A 428 0.40 2.98 -22.39
C TYR A 428 0.44 3.09 -20.87
N ILE A 429 0.40 1.96 -20.20
CA ILE A 429 0.32 1.91 -18.73
C ILE A 429 1.60 2.46 -18.07
N ASP A 430 2.72 2.34 -18.74
CA ASP A 430 4.03 2.84 -18.33
C ASP A 430 4.10 4.38 -18.21
N LEU A 431 3.13 5.13 -18.75
CA LEU A 431 2.98 6.57 -18.46
C LEU A 431 2.81 6.86 -16.97
N LEU A 432 2.34 5.90 -16.17
CA LEU A 432 2.22 6.01 -14.72
C LEU A 432 3.58 6.19 -14.00
N GLN A 433 4.70 5.96 -14.68
CA GLN A 433 6.03 6.30 -14.16
C GLN A 433 6.20 7.80 -13.88
N ARG A 434 5.36 8.66 -14.48
CA ARG A 434 5.43 10.13 -14.39
C ARG A 434 4.05 10.70 -14.12
N VAL A 435 3.60 10.61 -12.88
CA VAL A 435 2.36 11.25 -12.46
C VAL A 435 2.55 12.77 -12.46
N ASP A 436 1.68 13.50 -13.16
CA ASP A 436 1.76 14.97 -13.32
C ASP A 436 1.00 15.72 -12.24
N LEU A 437 -0.08 15.15 -11.70
CA LEU A 437 -0.92 15.74 -10.65
C LEU A 437 -1.20 14.69 -9.59
N VAL A 438 -1.06 15.07 -8.33
CA VAL A 438 -1.44 14.25 -7.17
C VAL A 438 -2.29 15.09 -6.23
N ILE A 439 -3.53 14.67 -6.03
CA ILE A 439 -4.45 15.22 -5.04
C ILE A 439 -4.78 14.11 -4.05
N LYS A 440 -4.70 14.41 -2.78
CA LYS A 440 -5.11 13.52 -1.70
C LYS A 440 -5.95 14.30 -0.70
N HIS A 441 -7.15 13.78 -0.37
CA HIS A 441 -8.14 14.46 0.47
C HIS A 441 -8.35 15.92 0.01
N GLY A 442 -8.49 16.14 -1.30
CA GLY A 442 -8.69 17.45 -1.89
C GLY A 442 -7.45 18.37 -1.89
N HIS A 443 -6.38 18.00 -1.20
CA HIS A 443 -5.15 18.77 -1.14
C HIS A 443 -4.20 18.37 -2.27
N ARG A 444 -3.70 19.35 -3.02
CA ARG A 444 -2.74 19.14 -4.11
C ARG A 444 -1.31 19.02 -3.57
N TYR A 445 -0.61 17.95 -3.91
CA TYR A 445 0.78 17.69 -3.56
C TYR A 445 1.74 17.85 -4.75
N LYS A 446 1.20 17.66 -5.98
CA LYS A 446 1.99 17.77 -7.20
C LYS A 446 1.18 18.41 -8.31
#